data_50c79f3fb2a32b305c095702faedfa00
#
_entry.id   50c79f3fb2a32b305c095702faedfa00
#
_cell.length_a   1.000
_cell.length_b   1.000
_cell.length_c   1.000
_cell.angle_alpha   90.00
_cell.angle_beta   90.00
_cell.angle_gamma   90.00
#
_symmetry.space_group_name_H-M   'P 1'
#
loop_
_entity.id
_entity.type
_entity.pdbx_description
1 polymer ?
#
loop_
_entity_poly.entity_id
_entity_poly.type
_entity_poly.pdbx_seq_one_letter_code
_entity_poly.pdbx_strand_id
1 'polypeptide(L)'
;MNKLSILFIFILILGLSNISHSADFLPDEPEIGRDLSVPYQAMDSYNQALGIWKTAEDINKWVIGNFIYDKARAIKLSSNQRTKNKGISIYKPSIFFETKAGVCVDLARFGVETLRIIDPNSDPKYLMIEFVPMQVNGNTFQLHWLVSFERDGMKYFFCDSKRPGYIAGPYNSTQVFINEYEQYRGRKIVTHQELESYKKQRKSKSVKERNKKTPTEQMQPTPKNRGG
;
A
#
# COMPACT_ATOMS: atom_id res chain seq x y z
N MET A 1 -64.66 25.61 -10.46
CA MET A 1 -63.86 24.47 -9.97
C MET A 1 -62.40 24.90 -9.99
N ASN A 2 -61.80 24.95 -8.81
CA ASN A 2 -60.63 25.77 -8.49
C ASN A 2 -59.31 25.16 -9.00
N LYS A 3 -58.63 25.91 -9.88
CA LYS A 3 -57.24 25.61 -10.37
C LYS A 3 -56.16 25.76 -9.30
N LEU A 4 -56.51 25.95 -8.05
CA LEU A 4 -55.59 26.20 -6.92
C LEU A 4 -55.17 24.92 -6.17
N SER A 5 -55.85 23.79 -6.37
CA SER A 5 -55.61 22.56 -5.62
C SER A 5 -54.53 21.64 -6.22
N ILE A 6 -54.09 21.90 -7.48
CA ILE A 6 -53.11 21.05 -8.16
C ILE A 6 -51.65 21.49 -7.90
N LEU A 7 -51.45 22.72 -7.46
CA LEU A 7 -50.10 23.28 -7.22
C LEU A 7 -49.49 22.83 -5.88
N PHE A 8 -50.27 22.36 -4.93
CA PHE A 8 -49.78 21.96 -3.59
C PHE A 8 -49.26 20.50 -3.52
N ILE A 9 -49.61 19.66 -4.50
CA ILE A 9 -49.20 18.24 -4.51
C ILE A 9 -47.78 18.07 -5.14
N PHE A 10 -47.32 19.03 -5.97
CA PHE A 10 -46.03 18.93 -6.63
C PHE A 10 -44.83 19.35 -5.75
N ILE A 11 -45.05 20.06 -4.66
CA ILE A 11 -43.96 20.53 -3.79
C ILE A 11 -43.60 19.52 -2.70
N LEU A 12 -44.44 18.51 -2.46
CA LEU A 12 -44.20 17.49 -1.41
C LEU A 12 -43.33 16.31 -1.89
N ILE A 13 -43.04 16.20 -3.20
CA ILE A 13 -42.26 15.08 -3.76
C ILE A 13 -40.77 15.43 -3.93
N LEU A 14 -40.40 16.72 -3.84
CA LEU A 14 -39.00 17.16 -3.96
C LEU A 14 -38.21 17.14 -2.65
N GLY A 15 -38.81 16.69 -1.55
CA GLY A 15 -38.19 16.64 -0.21
C GLY A 15 -37.66 15.25 0.21
N LEU A 16 -37.67 14.25 -0.65
CA LEU A 16 -36.96 13.00 -0.40
C LEU A 16 -35.46 13.23 -0.66
N SER A 17 -34.87 13.85 0.33
CA SER A 17 -33.42 13.94 0.55
C SER A 17 -32.77 12.65 0.08
N ASN A 18 -31.81 12.78 -0.82
CA ASN A 18 -30.77 11.80 -1.05
C ASN A 18 -30.12 11.48 0.31
N ILE A 19 -30.66 10.49 1.02
CA ILE A 19 -29.89 9.74 1.99
C ILE A 19 -28.88 9.00 1.13
N SER A 20 -27.81 9.68 0.73
CA SER A 20 -26.60 9.04 0.31
C SER A 20 -26.17 8.17 1.47
N HIS A 21 -26.57 6.91 1.45
CA HIS A 21 -25.79 5.88 2.08
C HIS A 21 -24.45 5.92 1.33
N SER A 22 -23.53 6.80 1.79
CA SER A 22 -22.13 6.58 1.49
C SER A 22 -21.84 5.24 2.16
N ALA A 23 -21.92 4.16 1.41
CA ALA A 23 -21.35 2.91 1.81
C ALA A 23 -19.95 3.25 2.32
N ASP A 24 -19.60 2.76 3.54
CA ASP A 24 -18.30 3.00 4.18
C ASP A 24 -17.18 2.37 3.34
N PHE A 25 -16.91 2.98 2.19
CA PHE A 25 -15.93 2.51 1.23
C PHE A 25 -14.54 2.94 1.71
N LEU A 26 -13.69 1.96 2.00
CA LEU A 26 -12.30 2.25 2.32
C LEU A 26 -11.52 2.62 1.06
N PRO A 27 -10.55 3.56 1.15
CA PRO A 27 -9.89 4.11 -0.02
C PRO A 27 -9.15 3.09 -0.89
N ASP A 28 -8.72 1.97 -0.34
CA ASP A 28 -7.98 0.92 -1.05
C ASP A 28 -8.83 -0.35 -1.34
N GLU A 29 -10.12 -0.26 -1.09
CA GLU A 29 -11.07 -1.31 -1.44
C GLU A 29 -11.20 -1.45 -2.96
N PRO A 30 -11.29 -2.67 -3.52
CA PRO A 30 -11.42 -2.89 -4.95
C PRO A 30 -12.61 -2.16 -5.56
N GLU A 31 -12.42 -1.59 -6.74
CA GLU A 31 -13.52 -1.02 -7.54
C GLU A 31 -14.38 -2.10 -8.16
N ILE A 32 -13.77 -3.23 -8.50
CA ILE A 32 -14.40 -4.39 -9.12
C ILE A 32 -14.16 -5.59 -8.22
N GLY A 33 -15.18 -6.38 -8.01
CA GLY A 33 -15.08 -7.65 -7.29
C GLY A 33 -14.22 -8.68 -8.06
N ARG A 34 -14.03 -9.86 -7.45
CA ARG A 34 -13.30 -10.96 -8.08
C ARG A 34 -13.92 -11.35 -9.42
N ASP A 35 -13.08 -11.54 -10.41
CA ASP A 35 -13.52 -12.11 -11.69
C ASP A 35 -13.32 -13.62 -11.69
N LEU A 36 -14.41 -14.35 -11.45
CA LEU A 36 -14.42 -15.81 -11.43
C LEU A 36 -14.41 -16.43 -12.84
N SER A 37 -14.56 -15.62 -13.89
CA SER A 37 -14.52 -16.09 -15.28
C SER A 37 -13.11 -16.21 -15.83
N VAL A 38 -12.11 -15.59 -15.15
CA VAL A 38 -10.72 -15.66 -15.58
C VAL A 38 -10.20 -17.09 -15.48
N PRO A 39 -9.82 -17.71 -16.60
CA PRO A 39 -9.23 -19.04 -16.57
C PRO A 39 -7.88 -19.00 -15.83
N TYR A 40 -7.78 -19.70 -14.74
CA TYR A 40 -6.52 -19.96 -14.07
C TYR A 40 -6.46 -21.40 -13.59
N GLN A 41 -5.26 -21.92 -13.48
CA GLN A 41 -5.08 -23.28 -12.97
C GLN A 41 -5.29 -23.26 -11.45
N ALA A 42 -6.25 -24.04 -10.98
CA ALA A 42 -6.45 -24.24 -9.54
C ALA A 42 -5.21 -24.94 -8.95
N MET A 43 -4.76 -24.47 -7.78
CA MET A 43 -3.62 -25.00 -7.06
C MET A 43 -3.98 -25.25 -5.62
N ASP A 44 -3.55 -26.42 -5.11
CA ASP A 44 -3.91 -26.84 -3.76
C ASP A 44 -3.01 -26.20 -2.70
N SER A 45 -1.82 -25.72 -3.09
CA SER A 45 -0.88 -25.12 -2.17
C SER A 45 -0.01 -24.04 -2.82
N TYR A 46 0.52 -23.14 -1.98
CA TYR A 46 1.45 -22.12 -2.42
C TYR A 46 2.74 -22.72 -3.04
N ASN A 47 3.23 -23.84 -2.49
CA ASN A 47 4.42 -24.50 -3.04
C ASN A 47 4.16 -25.07 -4.44
N GLN A 48 2.97 -25.61 -4.68
CA GLN A 48 2.58 -26.05 -6.03
C GLN A 48 2.51 -24.85 -6.98
N ALA A 49 1.95 -23.74 -6.56
CA ALA A 49 1.90 -22.50 -7.33
C ALA A 49 3.31 -22.02 -7.74
N LEU A 50 4.27 -22.00 -6.81
CA LEU A 50 5.66 -21.64 -7.07
C LEU A 50 6.33 -22.55 -8.10
N GLY A 51 5.95 -23.83 -8.18
CA GLY A 51 6.46 -24.76 -9.19
C GLY A 51 5.93 -24.51 -10.61
N ILE A 52 4.73 -23.89 -10.71
CA ILE A 52 4.01 -23.69 -11.97
C ILE A 52 4.17 -22.26 -12.50
N TRP A 53 4.03 -21.26 -11.65
CA TRP A 53 4.12 -19.85 -12.02
C TRP A 53 5.52 -19.46 -12.47
N LYS A 54 5.60 -18.60 -13.50
CA LYS A 54 6.87 -18.13 -14.09
C LYS A 54 6.92 -16.60 -14.20
N THR A 55 5.77 -15.93 -14.20
CA THR A 55 5.67 -14.50 -14.51
C THR A 55 4.74 -13.75 -13.54
N ALA A 56 4.81 -12.42 -13.57
CA ALA A 56 3.88 -11.56 -12.85
C ALA A 56 2.42 -11.79 -13.29
N GLU A 57 2.20 -12.14 -14.57
CA GLU A 57 0.88 -12.44 -15.12
C GLU A 57 0.24 -13.68 -14.48
N ASP A 58 1.05 -14.69 -14.13
CA ASP A 58 0.54 -15.90 -13.46
C ASP A 58 0.05 -15.56 -12.05
N ILE A 59 0.84 -14.79 -11.30
CA ILE A 59 0.43 -14.28 -9.98
C ILE A 59 -0.84 -13.46 -10.12
N ASN A 60 -0.88 -12.56 -11.11
CA ASN A 60 -1.96 -11.62 -11.32
C ASN A 60 -3.29 -12.30 -11.69
N LYS A 61 -3.25 -13.38 -12.50
CA LYS A 61 -4.40 -14.24 -12.78
C LYS A 61 -4.96 -14.88 -11.51
N TRP A 62 -4.07 -15.34 -10.62
CA TRP A 62 -4.50 -15.87 -9.34
C TRP A 62 -5.14 -14.78 -8.46
N VAL A 63 -4.55 -13.57 -8.44
CA VAL A 63 -5.05 -12.44 -7.66
C VAL A 63 -6.47 -12.06 -8.08
N ILE A 64 -6.74 -11.88 -9.37
CA ILE A 64 -8.07 -11.46 -9.83
C ILE A 64 -9.17 -12.49 -9.48
N GLY A 65 -8.84 -13.78 -9.52
CA GLY A 65 -9.79 -14.84 -9.21
C GLY A 65 -10.00 -15.12 -7.72
N ASN A 66 -9.04 -14.74 -6.85
CA ASN A 66 -9.03 -15.19 -5.46
C ASN A 66 -9.02 -14.05 -4.43
N PHE A 67 -8.42 -12.90 -4.73
CA PHE A 67 -8.22 -11.85 -3.73
C PHE A 67 -9.53 -11.29 -3.17
N ILE A 68 -9.58 -11.21 -1.84
CA ILE A 68 -10.66 -10.59 -1.07
C ILE A 68 -10.05 -9.48 -0.21
N TYR A 69 -10.59 -8.27 -0.31
CA TYR A 69 -10.15 -7.17 0.54
C TYR A 69 -10.73 -7.31 1.96
N ASP A 70 -9.85 -7.37 2.96
CA ASP A 70 -10.22 -7.48 4.37
C ASP A 70 -10.37 -6.10 5.01
N LYS A 71 -11.59 -5.57 5.01
CA LYS A 71 -11.93 -4.26 5.62
C LYS A 71 -11.58 -4.20 7.10
N ALA A 72 -11.86 -5.27 7.86
CA ALA A 72 -11.60 -5.29 9.29
C ALA A 72 -10.09 -5.20 9.57
N ARG A 73 -9.29 -5.89 8.76
CA ARG A 73 -7.83 -5.82 8.81
C ARG A 73 -7.30 -4.45 8.38
N ALA A 74 -7.89 -3.82 7.36
CA ALA A 74 -7.54 -2.47 6.94
C ALA A 74 -7.72 -1.45 8.06
N ILE A 75 -8.84 -1.51 8.77
CA ILE A 75 -9.10 -0.68 9.95
C ILE A 75 -8.05 -0.93 11.04
N LYS A 76 -7.76 -2.19 11.36
CA LYS A 76 -6.74 -2.55 12.36
C LYS A 76 -5.33 -2.05 11.98
N LEU A 77 -5.02 -1.97 10.69
CA LEU A 77 -3.73 -1.50 10.17
C LEU A 77 -3.71 0.00 9.87
N SER A 78 -4.83 0.71 10.00
CA SER A 78 -4.87 2.17 9.85
C SER A 78 -3.91 2.85 10.81
N SER A 79 -3.47 4.08 10.50
CA SER A 79 -2.47 4.80 11.30
C SER A 79 -2.89 4.97 12.77
N ASN A 80 -4.19 5.20 13.03
CA ASN A 80 -4.71 5.38 14.39
C ASN A 80 -4.67 4.08 15.20
N GLN A 81 -4.96 2.95 14.55
CA GLN A 81 -5.02 1.65 15.23
C GLN A 81 -3.65 0.98 15.34
N ARG A 82 -2.74 1.28 14.40
CA ARG A 82 -1.37 0.73 14.40
C ARG A 82 -0.60 1.07 15.67
N THR A 83 -0.80 2.25 16.26
CA THR A 83 -0.15 2.63 17.51
C THR A 83 -0.71 1.88 18.71
N LYS A 84 -2.00 1.51 18.69
CA LYS A 84 -2.68 0.76 19.73
C LYS A 84 -2.41 -0.74 19.61
N ASN A 85 -2.35 -1.27 18.40
CA ASN A 85 -2.23 -2.69 18.07
C ASN A 85 -0.80 -3.02 17.62
N LYS A 86 0.18 -2.93 18.52
CA LYS A 86 1.61 -3.18 18.26
C LYS A 86 1.91 -4.63 17.92
N GLY A 87 1.27 -5.36 17.18
CA GLY A 87 1.58 -6.77 16.93
C GLY A 87 0.93 -7.36 15.70
N ILE A 88 0.24 -6.53 14.90
CA ILE A 88 -0.36 -7.04 13.68
C ILE A 88 0.75 -7.30 12.66
N SER A 89 1.01 -8.57 12.40
CA SER A 89 1.96 -8.99 11.38
C SER A 89 1.34 -8.92 9.99
N ILE A 90 2.15 -8.52 9.01
CA ILE A 90 1.80 -8.63 7.59
C ILE A 90 1.90 -10.11 7.20
N TYR A 91 0.92 -10.63 6.47
CA TYR A 91 0.86 -12.04 6.10
C TYR A 91 2.08 -12.46 5.29
N LYS A 92 2.61 -13.66 5.58
CA LYS A 92 3.57 -14.34 4.71
C LYS A 92 2.85 -14.78 3.42
N PRO A 93 3.55 -14.94 2.28
CA PRO A 93 2.92 -15.34 1.03
C PRO A 93 2.08 -16.60 1.11
N SER A 94 2.56 -17.65 1.80
CA SER A 94 1.80 -18.89 1.99
C SER A 94 0.51 -18.68 2.77
N ILE A 95 0.55 -17.89 3.84
CA ILE A 95 -0.66 -17.57 4.62
C ILE A 95 -1.65 -16.73 3.80
N PHE A 96 -1.15 -15.76 3.02
CA PHE A 96 -1.99 -14.97 2.12
C PHE A 96 -2.64 -15.85 1.04
N PHE A 97 -1.89 -16.78 0.46
CA PHE A 97 -2.39 -17.73 -0.53
C PHE A 97 -3.54 -18.59 0.01
N GLU A 98 -3.42 -19.08 1.23
CA GLU A 98 -4.44 -19.88 1.90
C GLU A 98 -5.68 -19.06 2.28
N THR A 99 -5.46 -17.88 2.89
CA THR A 99 -6.56 -17.02 3.36
C THR A 99 -7.28 -16.31 2.22
N LYS A 100 -6.58 -16.03 1.12
CA LYS A 100 -7.08 -15.24 -0.04
C LYS A 100 -7.57 -13.84 0.33
N ALA A 101 -7.47 -13.48 1.59
CA ALA A 101 -7.95 -12.22 2.13
C ALA A 101 -6.80 -11.42 2.74
N GLY A 102 -6.83 -10.10 2.56
CA GLY A 102 -5.82 -9.20 3.09
C GLY A 102 -6.03 -7.76 2.65
N VAL A 103 -5.02 -6.94 2.86
CA VAL A 103 -5.01 -5.52 2.45
C VAL A 103 -3.85 -5.26 1.49
N CYS A 104 -3.72 -4.02 1.01
CA CYS A 104 -2.70 -3.63 0.02
C CYS A 104 -1.28 -4.10 0.39
N VAL A 105 -0.84 -3.97 1.65
CA VAL A 105 0.51 -4.39 2.04
C VAL A 105 0.68 -5.91 2.11
N ASP A 106 -0.37 -6.67 2.46
CA ASP A 106 -0.33 -8.14 2.42
C ASP A 106 -0.24 -8.62 0.96
N LEU A 107 -1.04 -8.02 0.07
CA LEU A 107 -1.05 -8.30 -1.35
C LEU A 107 0.30 -7.94 -2.00
N ALA A 108 0.86 -6.77 -1.69
CA ALA A 108 2.18 -6.37 -2.18
C ALA A 108 3.28 -7.32 -1.68
N ARG A 109 3.24 -7.76 -0.42
CA ARG A 109 4.16 -8.76 0.10
C ARG A 109 4.05 -10.09 -0.63
N PHE A 110 2.84 -10.54 -0.86
CA PHE A 110 2.59 -11.75 -1.64
C PHE A 110 3.21 -11.63 -3.03
N GLY A 111 2.94 -10.54 -3.75
CA GLY A 111 3.46 -10.32 -5.10
C GLY A 111 4.99 -10.21 -5.15
N VAL A 112 5.62 -9.38 -4.30
CA VAL A 112 7.07 -9.18 -4.29
C VAL A 112 7.80 -10.48 -3.93
N GLU A 113 7.45 -11.11 -2.80
CA GLU A 113 8.16 -12.30 -2.32
C GLU A 113 7.95 -13.50 -3.25
N THR A 114 6.77 -13.62 -3.89
CA THR A 114 6.50 -14.65 -4.90
C THR A 114 7.29 -14.41 -6.18
N LEU A 115 7.26 -13.19 -6.73
CA LEU A 115 7.95 -12.88 -7.97
C LEU A 115 9.48 -13.00 -7.82
N ARG A 116 10.03 -12.64 -6.65
CA ARG A 116 11.47 -12.88 -6.35
C ARG A 116 11.88 -14.35 -6.44
N ILE A 117 10.96 -15.27 -6.19
CA ILE A 117 11.24 -16.70 -6.27
C ILE A 117 11.14 -17.20 -7.72
N ILE A 118 10.07 -16.80 -8.43
CA ILE A 118 9.77 -17.36 -9.77
C ILE A 118 10.48 -16.62 -10.91
N ASP A 119 10.74 -15.32 -10.74
CA ASP A 119 11.43 -14.46 -11.72
C ASP A 119 12.29 -13.38 -11.00
N PRO A 120 13.43 -13.78 -10.41
CA PRO A 120 14.30 -12.84 -9.69
C PRO A 120 14.93 -11.77 -10.58
N ASN A 121 15.04 -12.03 -11.89
CA ASN A 121 15.64 -11.10 -12.85
C ASN A 121 14.76 -9.85 -13.10
N SER A 122 13.49 -9.92 -12.79
CA SER A 122 12.56 -8.78 -12.89
C SER A 122 12.70 -7.74 -11.76
N ASP A 123 13.64 -7.92 -10.83
CA ASP A 123 13.97 -7.00 -9.73
C ASP A 123 12.73 -6.47 -8.98
N PRO A 124 11.88 -7.36 -8.43
CA PRO A 124 10.62 -6.93 -7.84
C PRO A 124 10.83 -6.23 -6.50
N LYS A 125 10.20 -5.04 -6.36
CA LYS A 125 10.28 -4.18 -5.18
C LYS A 125 8.89 -3.82 -4.66
N TYR A 126 8.85 -3.44 -3.40
CA TYR A 126 7.68 -2.83 -2.79
C TYR A 126 7.62 -1.36 -3.23
N LEU A 127 6.56 -0.95 -3.89
CA LEU A 127 6.26 0.46 -4.10
C LEU A 127 5.34 0.94 -2.97
N MET A 128 5.87 1.76 -2.08
CA MET A 128 5.10 2.46 -1.05
C MET A 128 4.68 3.82 -1.58
N ILE A 129 3.40 4.12 -1.49
CA ILE A 129 2.81 5.41 -1.85
C ILE A 129 2.18 6.01 -0.59
N GLU A 130 2.53 7.26 -0.29
CA GLU A 130 1.90 8.03 0.78
C GLU A 130 1.00 9.11 0.16
N PHE A 131 -0.29 9.02 0.44
CA PHE A 131 -1.28 10.02 0.05
C PHE A 131 -1.49 11.05 1.16
N VAL A 132 -2.08 12.19 0.80
CA VAL A 132 -2.69 13.08 1.80
C VAL A 132 -3.65 12.26 2.66
N PRO A 133 -3.55 12.35 4.00
CA PRO A 133 -4.36 11.56 4.91
C PRO A 133 -5.87 11.71 4.67
N MET A 134 -6.59 10.60 4.65
CA MET A 134 -8.04 10.54 4.54
C MET A 134 -8.63 9.92 5.81
N GLN A 135 -9.67 10.55 6.35
CA GLN A 135 -10.41 10.04 7.50
C GLN A 135 -11.64 9.26 7.04
N VAL A 136 -11.77 8.02 7.50
CA VAL A 136 -12.98 7.21 7.29
C VAL A 136 -13.34 6.58 8.63
N ASN A 137 -14.49 6.92 9.18
CA ASN A 137 -14.99 6.41 10.48
C ASN A 137 -13.95 6.52 11.61
N GLY A 138 -13.30 7.69 11.72
CA GLY A 138 -12.29 7.96 12.74
C GLY A 138 -10.94 7.25 12.52
N ASN A 139 -10.76 6.54 11.41
CA ASN A 139 -9.51 5.88 11.04
C ASN A 139 -8.81 6.66 9.92
N THR A 140 -7.48 6.81 10.04
CA THR A 140 -6.67 7.54 9.06
C THR A 140 -6.02 6.58 8.06
N PHE A 141 -6.28 6.81 6.77
CA PHE A 141 -5.71 6.05 5.65
C PHE A 141 -4.83 6.97 4.81
N GLN A 142 -3.55 6.62 4.70
CA GLN A 142 -2.58 7.42 3.95
C GLN A 142 -1.56 6.59 3.18
N LEU A 143 -1.29 5.34 3.58
CA LEU A 143 -0.30 4.48 2.93
C LEU A 143 -0.98 3.46 2.03
N HIS A 144 -0.43 3.31 0.83
CA HIS A 144 -0.79 2.27 -0.11
C HIS A 144 0.46 1.54 -0.60
N TRP A 145 0.29 0.27 -0.97
CA TRP A 145 1.39 -0.59 -1.35
C TRP A 145 1.06 -1.36 -2.62
N LEU A 146 2.04 -1.41 -3.53
CA LEU A 146 2.00 -2.14 -4.79
C LEU A 146 3.31 -2.89 -4.97
N VAL A 147 3.38 -3.69 -6.02
CA VAL A 147 4.62 -4.28 -6.54
C VAL A 147 5.08 -3.47 -7.75
N SER A 148 6.35 -3.09 -7.78
CA SER A 148 7.04 -2.67 -9.00
C SER A 148 7.98 -3.78 -9.47
N PHE A 149 8.14 -3.94 -10.79
CA PHE A 149 9.12 -4.85 -11.37
C PHE A 149 9.61 -4.33 -12.72
N GLU A 150 10.68 -4.90 -13.22
CA GLU A 150 11.28 -4.52 -14.51
C GLU A 150 11.17 -5.63 -15.54
N ARG A 151 10.91 -5.23 -16.78
CA ARG A 151 10.96 -6.10 -17.95
C ARG A 151 11.44 -5.28 -19.16
N ASP A 152 12.44 -5.75 -19.87
CA ASP A 152 13.02 -5.10 -21.06
C ASP A 152 13.39 -3.62 -20.79
N GLY A 153 13.92 -3.32 -19.60
CA GLY A 153 14.31 -1.98 -19.18
C GLY A 153 13.15 -1.03 -18.86
N MET A 154 11.92 -1.55 -18.83
CA MET A 154 10.72 -0.77 -18.54
C MET A 154 10.11 -1.18 -17.18
N LYS A 155 9.47 -0.23 -16.52
CA LYS A 155 8.78 -0.44 -15.23
C LYS A 155 7.34 -0.91 -15.43
N TYR A 156 6.95 -1.86 -14.59
CA TYR A 156 5.58 -2.37 -14.49
C TYR A 156 5.14 -2.39 -13.04
N PHE A 157 3.81 -2.30 -12.82
CA PHE A 157 3.23 -2.26 -11.48
C PHE A 157 2.01 -3.17 -11.40
N PHE A 158 1.89 -3.94 -10.32
CA PHE A 158 0.77 -4.86 -10.13
C PHE A 158 0.50 -5.13 -8.64
N CYS A 159 -0.39 -6.06 -8.32
CA CYS A 159 -0.85 -6.30 -6.94
C CYS A 159 -1.42 -5.05 -6.28
N ASP A 160 -2.15 -4.25 -7.06
CA ASP A 160 -2.93 -3.13 -6.56
C ASP A 160 -4.27 -3.61 -6.00
N SER A 161 -4.50 -3.46 -4.70
CA SER A 161 -5.77 -3.86 -4.08
C SER A 161 -6.96 -3.06 -4.62
N LYS A 162 -6.73 -1.87 -5.18
CA LYS A 162 -7.77 -1.05 -5.83
C LYS A 162 -8.16 -1.61 -7.20
N ARG A 163 -7.21 -2.20 -7.93
CA ARG A 163 -7.37 -2.80 -9.25
C ARG A 163 -6.78 -4.22 -9.30
N PRO A 164 -7.30 -5.17 -8.48
CA PRO A 164 -6.77 -6.53 -8.48
C PRO A 164 -6.89 -7.15 -9.87
N GLY A 165 -5.81 -7.79 -10.34
CA GLY A 165 -5.76 -8.35 -11.67
C GLY A 165 -5.29 -7.40 -12.77
N TYR A 166 -4.96 -6.16 -12.46
CA TYR A 166 -4.39 -5.20 -13.40
C TYR A 166 -2.87 -5.12 -13.29
N ILE A 167 -2.17 -5.14 -14.44
CA ILE A 167 -0.74 -4.83 -14.55
C ILE A 167 -0.63 -3.53 -15.33
N ALA A 168 -0.11 -2.49 -14.67
CA ALA A 168 0.16 -1.19 -15.28
C ALA A 168 1.55 -1.18 -15.91
N GLY A 169 1.69 -0.61 -17.09
CA GLY A 169 2.96 -0.50 -17.83
C GLY A 169 2.82 -0.85 -19.30
N PRO A 170 3.91 -0.68 -20.09
CA PRO A 170 5.26 -0.27 -19.68
C PRO A 170 5.39 1.24 -19.39
N TYR A 171 6.23 1.59 -18.41
CA TYR A 171 6.61 2.97 -18.09
C TYR A 171 8.13 3.15 -18.13
N ASN A 172 8.59 4.33 -18.57
CA ASN A 172 10.02 4.67 -18.56
C ASN A 172 10.58 4.87 -17.14
N SER A 173 9.72 5.19 -16.16
CA SER A 173 10.11 5.38 -14.77
C SER A 173 8.92 5.25 -13.82
N THR A 174 9.21 5.01 -12.55
CA THR A 174 8.22 5.02 -11.47
C THR A 174 7.50 6.37 -11.35
N GLN A 175 8.19 7.49 -11.60
CA GLN A 175 7.58 8.81 -11.52
C GLN A 175 6.46 9.02 -12.57
N VAL A 176 6.61 8.47 -13.77
CA VAL A 176 5.57 8.54 -14.81
C VAL A 176 4.31 7.80 -14.35
N PHE A 177 4.49 6.58 -13.83
CA PHE A 177 3.39 5.83 -13.23
C PHE A 177 2.71 6.60 -12.08
N ILE A 178 3.49 7.19 -11.15
CA ILE A 178 2.95 7.92 -10.00
C ILE A 178 2.09 9.09 -10.43
N ASN A 179 2.47 9.83 -11.47
CA ASN A 179 1.68 10.96 -11.99
C ASN A 179 0.31 10.49 -12.55
N GLU A 180 0.30 9.39 -13.29
CA GLU A 180 -0.93 8.78 -13.79
C GLU A 180 -1.76 8.19 -12.65
N TYR A 181 -1.11 7.52 -11.71
CA TYR A 181 -1.77 6.89 -10.57
C TYR A 181 -2.43 7.91 -9.63
N GLU A 182 -1.81 9.08 -9.42
CA GLU A 182 -2.41 10.19 -8.68
C GLU A 182 -3.74 10.64 -9.33
N GLN A 183 -3.76 10.79 -10.65
CA GLN A 183 -4.95 11.16 -11.42
C GLN A 183 -6.04 10.08 -11.30
N TYR A 184 -5.67 8.81 -11.53
CA TYR A 184 -6.58 7.69 -11.42
C TYR A 184 -7.22 7.60 -10.02
N ARG A 185 -6.43 7.75 -8.96
CA ARG A 185 -6.90 7.65 -7.58
C ARG A 185 -7.72 8.89 -7.13
N GLY A 186 -7.64 10.00 -7.84
CA GLY A 186 -8.25 11.28 -7.43
C GLY A 186 -7.76 11.74 -6.05
N ARG A 187 -6.55 11.31 -5.62
CA ARG A 187 -5.96 11.59 -4.32
C ARG A 187 -4.53 12.06 -4.47
N LYS A 188 -4.18 13.19 -3.83
CA LYS A 188 -2.84 13.76 -3.89
C LYS A 188 -1.81 12.82 -3.25
N ILE A 189 -0.75 12.51 -4.00
CA ILE A 189 0.39 11.75 -3.51
C ILE A 189 1.40 12.71 -2.89
N VAL A 190 1.80 12.45 -1.64
CA VAL A 190 2.79 13.25 -0.90
C VAL A 190 4.20 12.76 -1.21
N THR A 191 4.40 11.44 -1.21
CA THR A 191 5.69 10.81 -1.54
C THR A 191 5.49 9.37 -1.98
N HIS A 192 6.51 8.82 -2.63
CA HIS A 192 6.59 7.41 -2.97
C HIS A 192 8.02 6.89 -2.83
N GLN A 193 8.19 5.59 -2.64
CA GLN A 193 9.49 4.94 -2.52
C GLN A 193 9.43 3.49 -3.01
N GLU A 194 10.41 3.08 -3.81
CA GLU A 194 10.68 1.67 -4.07
C GLU A 194 11.59 1.12 -2.96
N LEU A 195 11.20 0.01 -2.35
CA LEU A 195 11.84 -0.54 -1.16
C LEU A 195 12.08 -2.04 -1.32
N GLU A 196 13.20 -2.51 -0.79
CA GLU A 196 13.50 -3.95 -0.71
C GLU A 196 12.64 -4.69 0.32
N SER A 197 12.09 -3.95 1.29
CA SER A 197 11.28 -4.52 2.37
C SER A 197 10.15 -3.58 2.77
N TYR A 198 8.96 -4.16 3.03
CA TYR A 198 7.83 -3.44 3.62
C TYR A 198 8.09 -2.98 5.07
N LYS A 199 9.10 -3.52 5.73
CA LYS A 199 9.50 -3.10 7.07
C LYS A 199 10.23 -1.78 6.98
N LYS A 200 9.75 -0.78 7.71
CA LYS A 200 10.43 0.51 7.83
C LYS A 200 11.87 0.30 8.31
N GLN A 201 12.86 0.64 7.50
CA GLN A 201 14.25 0.65 7.94
C GLN A 201 14.35 1.63 9.11
N ARG A 202 14.82 1.17 10.28
CA ARG A 202 15.23 2.08 11.34
C ARG A 202 16.36 2.92 10.76
N LYS A 203 16.14 4.22 10.59
CA LYS A 203 17.22 5.14 10.26
C LYS A 203 18.30 4.90 11.33
N SER A 204 19.45 4.36 10.95
CA SER A 204 20.61 4.32 11.82
C SER A 204 20.86 5.77 12.21
N LYS A 205 20.84 6.10 13.51
CA LYS A 205 21.25 7.41 13.98
C LYS A 205 22.63 7.65 13.40
N SER A 206 22.74 8.64 12.54
CA SER A 206 23.98 8.92 11.83
C SER A 206 25.09 9.19 12.84
N VAL A 207 26.29 8.70 12.55
CA VAL A 207 27.52 8.82 13.32
C VAL A 207 27.90 10.29 13.66
N LYS A 208 27.16 11.27 13.16
CA LYS A 208 27.38 12.71 13.41
C LYS A 208 27.19 13.17 14.86
N GLU A 209 26.55 12.39 15.73
CA GLU A 209 26.41 12.81 17.14
C GLU A 209 27.53 12.29 18.05
N ARG A 210 28.43 11.40 17.59
CA ARG A 210 29.55 10.91 18.42
C ARG A 210 30.71 11.89 18.56
N ASN A 211 30.86 12.86 17.65
CA ASN A 211 31.98 13.77 17.65
C ASN A 211 31.75 15.07 18.43
N LYS A 212 30.64 15.18 19.18
CA LYS A 212 30.34 16.39 19.98
C LYS A 212 30.63 16.26 21.48
N LYS A 213 31.29 15.19 21.92
CA LYS A 213 31.69 15.02 23.32
C LYS A 213 33.18 14.64 23.43
N THR A 214 34.07 15.50 22.96
CA THR A 214 35.42 15.50 23.44
C THR A 214 35.57 16.71 24.39
N PRO A 215 35.76 16.50 25.68
CA PRO A 215 36.04 17.60 26.57
C PRO A 215 37.42 18.17 26.20
N THR A 216 37.48 19.45 25.96
CA THR A 216 38.73 20.20 25.87
C THR A 216 39.40 20.10 27.23
N GLU A 217 40.49 19.33 27.30
CA GLU A 217 41.35 19.24 28.46
C GLU A 217 42.05 20.62 28.58
N GLN A 218 41.65 21.36 29.60
CA GLN A 218 42.32 22.64 29.95
C GLN A 218 43.70 22.31 30.48
N MET A 219 44.74 22.65 29.67
CA MET A 219 46.11 22.73 30.12
C MET A 219 46.20 23.81 31.20
N GLN A 220 46.41 23.41 32.44
CA GLN A 220 46.83 24.32 33.51
C GLN A 220 48.31 24.74 33.30
N PRO A 221 48.65 26.02 33.46
CA PRO A 221 50.04 26.46 33.37
C PRO A 221 50.79 26.04 34.64
N THR A 222 51.95 25.43 34.45
CA THR A 222 52.89 25.06 35.52
C THR A 222 53.46 26.32 36.21
N PRO A 223 53.58 26.32 37.55
CA PRO A 223 54.21 27.46 38.28
C PRO A 223 55.73 27.50 38.06
N LYS A 224 56.22 28.68 37.71
CA LYS A 224 57.67 28.99 37.68
C LYS A 224 58.23 28.88 39.08
N ASN A 225 59.13 27.95 39.28
CA ASN A 225 60.01 27.89 40.46
C ASN A 225 61.08 28.98 40.37
N ARG A 226 61.06 29.98 41.29
CA ARG A 226 62.16 30.89 41.57
C ARG A 226 62.94 30.26 42.71
N GLY A 227 64.12 29.71 42.37
CA GLY A 227 65.11 29.39 43.38
C GLY A 227 66.07 30.58 43.53
N GLY A 228 66.31 30.94 44.76
CA GLY A 228 67.42 31.76 45.17
C GLY A 228 68.69 30.94 45.41
#